data_4aeeccf060e46774f0fecbfe48dbbb3c
#
_entry.id   4aeeccf060e46774f0fecbfe48dbbb3c
#
_cell.length_a   1.000
_cell.length_b   1.000
_cell.length_c   1.000
_cell.angle_alpha   90.00
_cell.angle_beta   90.00
_cell.angle_gamma   90.00
#
_symmetry.space_group_name_H-M   'P 1'
#
loop_
_entity.id
_entity.type
_entity.pdbx_description
1 polymer ?
#
loop_
_entity_poly.entity_id
_entity_poly.type
_entity_poly.pdbx_seq_one_letter_code
_entity_poly.pdbx_strand_id
1 'polypeptide(L)'
;DILRTIRLADKNLNDNIKNICFLERSAKFKLMLKEKFVNCKIFENANLLPKNYNVIIANEFFDAIPLNQYVFKDNNWFERIISLDSGENFCFKLVKKHIGSNIFFPINVEEGRVFEYSNDFIKLNDVISKNLKKYGGFLLIIDYAKENTEKSGTLFSIKEHIYKNPFDDLGSSDISFKPNFEVLKKIAEINNCFVLGPSTQSEFLKRMGINERFKILIKHNPKKELSLLKQKERLIL
;
A
#
# COMPACT_ATOMS: atom_id res chain seq x y z
N ASP A 1 13.55 9.68 -6.90
CA ASP A 1 13.77 9.33 -8.32
C ASP A 1 12.67 9.89 -9.24
N ILE A 2 11.37 9.84 -8.89
CA ILE A 2 10.27 10.33 -9.74
C ILE A 2 10.49 11.81 -10.13
N LEU A 3 10.71 12.70 -9.17
CA LEU A 3 10.95 14.13 -9.45
C LEU A 3 12.21 14.36 -10.31
N ARG A 4 13.27 13.58 -10.06
CA ARG A 4 14.48 13.64 -10.91
C ARG A 4 14.15 13.23 -12.34
N THR A 5 13.37 12.19 -12.53
CA THR A 5 12.96 11.73 -13.86
C THR A 5 12.09 12.77 -14.57
N ILE A 6 11.13 13.37 -13.88
CA ILE A 6 10.29 14.43 -14.43
C ILE A 6 11.12 15.62 -14.89
N ARG A 7 12.06 16.09 -14.06
CA ARG A 7 12.97 17.21 -14.42
C ARG A 7 13.78 16.95 -15.68
N LEU A 8 14.19 15.69 -15.89
CA LEU A 8 15.00 15.32 -17.06
C LEU A 8 14.15 15.05 -18.32
N ALA A 9 12.93 14.55 -18.13
CA ALA A 9 12.09 14.10 -19.24
C ALA A 9 11.13 15.18 -19.76
N ASP A 10 10.62 16.04 -18.89
CA ASP A 10 9.60 17.03 -19.24
C ASP A 10 9.72 18.28 -18.36
N LYS A 11 10.33 19.33 -18.95
CA LYS A 11 10.50 20.62 -18.30
C LYS A 11 9.16 21.29 -17.98
N ASN A 12 8.20 21.22 -18.92
CA ASN A 12 6.90 21.86 -18.72
C ASN A 12 6.14 21.23 -17.56
N LEU A 13 6.16 19.89 -17.45
CA LEU A 13 5.57 19.18 -16.33
C LEU A 13 6.26 19.56 -15.03
N ASN A 14 7.59 19.61 -14.99
CA ASN A 14 8.35 20.03 -13.81
C ASN A 14 7.98 21.46 -13.36
N ASP A 15 7.88 22.41 -14.28
CA ASP A 15 7.58 23.82 -13.97
C ASP A 15 6.13 24.00 -13.48
N ASN A 16 5.25 23.07 -13.80
CA ASN A 16 3.87 23.03 -13.32
C ASN A 16 3.70 22.38 -11.95
N ILE A 17 4.71 21.71 -11.40
CA ILE A 17 4.67 21.18 -10.02
C ILE A 17 4.82 22.35 -9.05
N LYS A 18 3.71 22.76 -8.43
CA LYS A 18 3.68 23.89 -7.51
C LYS A 18 4.05 23.51 -6.07
N ASN A 19 3.74 22.29 -5.66
CA ASN A 19 4.01 21.80 -4.32
C ASN A 19 4.41 20.34 -4.34
N ILE A 20 5.35 19.98 -3.46
CA ILE A 20 5.69 18.61 -3.13
C ILE A 20 5.15 18.36 -1.73
N CYS A 21 4.30 17.34 -1.61
CA CYS A 21 3.63 17.01 -0.36
C CYS A 21 3.88 15.56 0.00
N PHE A 22 4.02 15.29 1.29
CA PHE A 22 4.15 13.94 1.83
C PHE A 22 3.08 13.72 2.90
N LEU A 23 2.50 12.53 2.91
CA LEU A 23 1.67 12.06 4.01
C LEU A 23 2.54 11.08 4.82
N GLU A 24 3.03 11.53 5.98
CA GLU A 24 3.99 10.78 6.81
C GLU A 24 3.75 11.05 8.29
N ARG A 25 3.64 9.99 9.10
CA ARG A 25 3.40 10.07 10.54
C ARG A 25 4.68 9.91 11.37
N SER A 26 5.66 9.16 10.86
CA SER A 26 6.93 8.92 11.55
C SER A 26 7.73 10.21 11.73
N ALA A 27 8.06 10.55 12.98
CA ALA A 27 8.88 11.71 13.28
C ALA A 27 10.26 11.64 12.61
N LYS A 28 10.87 10.43 12.60
CA LYS A 28 12.17 10.17 11.95
C LYS A 28 12.10 10.43 10.46
N PHE A 29 11.11 9.84 9.76
CA PHE A 29 10.99 10.03 8.32
C PHE A 29 10.61 11.46 7.94
N LYS A 30 9.82 12.16 8.74
CA LYS A 30 9.54 13.58 8.51
C LYS A 30 10.81 14.44 8.53
N LEU A 31 11.76 14.18 9.43
CA LEU A 31 13.05 14.87 9.45
C LEU A 31 13.85 14.58 8.18
N MET A 32 13.99 13.30 7.80
CA MET A 32 14.69 12.91 6.59
C MET A 32 14.08 13.51 5.31
N LEU A 33 12.76 13.61 5.24
CA LEU A 33 12.08 14.23 4.11
C LEU A 33 12.33 15.72 4.02
N LYS A 34 12.34 16.45 5.16
CA LYS A 34 12.67 17.88 5.20
C LYS A 34 14.11 18.16 4.78
N GLU A 35 15.06 17.34 5.18
CA GLU A 35 16.45 17.44 4.76
C GLU A 35 16.61 17.21 3.24
N LYS A 36 15.89 16.24 2.70
CA LYS A 36 16.02 15.84 1.29
C LYS A 36 15.23 16.74 0.32
N PHE A 37 14.12 17.29 0.76
CA PHE A 37 13.22 18.08 -0.08
C PHE A 37 12.99 19.48 0.54
N VAL A 38 13.73 20.44 0.04
CA VAL A 38 13.55 21.85 0.44
C VAL A 38 12.15 22.31 0.03
N ASN A 39 11.43 22.98 0.93
CA ASN A 39 10.08 23.51 0.72
C ASN A 39 8.98 22.46 0.53
N CYS A 40 9.18 21.19 0.93
CA CYS A 40 8.09 20.22 0.94
C CYS A 40 7.10 20.50 2.09
N LYS A 41 5.85 20.11 1.88
CA LYS A 41 4.81 20.09 2.92
C LYS A 41 4.64 18.67 3.42
N ILE A 42 4.57 18.49 4.74
CA ILE A 42 4.36 17.17 5.35
C ILE A 42 3.07 17.21 6.15
N PHE A 43 2.16 16.29 5.86
CA PHE A 43 0.89 16.13 6.54
C PHE A 43 0.89 14.80 7.31
N GLU A 44 0.23 14.77 8.45
CA GLU A 44 0.01 13.54 9.23
C GLU A 44 -1.39 12.96 9.00
N ASN A 45 -2.25 13.75 8.33
CA ASN A 45 -3.64 13.39 8.08
C ASN A 45 -4.04 13.78 6.65
N ALA A 46 -4.68 12.86 5.95
CA ALA A 46 -5.15 13.08 4.58
C ALA A 46 -6.23 14.18 4.45
N ASN A 47 -6.92 14.54 5.52
CA ASN A 47 -7.83 15.70 5.51
C ASN A 47 -7.13 17.04 5.23
N LEU A 48 -5.81 17.08 5.39
CA LEU A 48 -4.97 18.25 5.13
C LEU A 48 -4.40 18.27 3.69
N LEU A 49 -4.78 17.32 2.85
CA LEU A 49 -4.41 17.32 1.43
C LEU A 49 -4.76 18.64 0.75
N PRO A 50 -3.92 19.12 -0.17
CA PRO A 50 -4.17 20.35 -0.89
C PRO A 50 -5.54 20.34 -1.60
N LYS A 51 -6.24 21.47 -1.56
CA LYS A 51 -7.55 21.66 -2.21
C LYS A 51 -7.39 22.13 -3.65
N ASN A 52 -6.63 21.39 -4.44
CA ASN A 52 -6.34 21.65 -5.85
C ASN A 52 -6.10 20.32 -6.56
N TYR A 53 -5.79 20.38 -7.86
CA TYR A 53 -5.47 19.18 -8.65
C TYR A 53 -4.26 18.46 -8.06
N ASN A 54 -4.41 17.18 -7.70
CA ASN A 54 -3.38 16.39 -7.05
C ASN A 54 -2.98 15.17 -7.90
N VAL A 55 -1.67 14.94 -8.00
CA VAL A 55 -1.10 13.67 -8.44
C VAL A 55 -0.56 12.98 -7.21
N ILE A 56 -1.21 11.89 -6.81
CA ILE A 56 -0.88 11.14 -5.59
C ILE A 56 -0.26 9.80 -6.00
N ILE A 57 0.87 9.46 -5.40
CA ILE A 57 1.54 8.18 -5.59
C ILE A 57 1.67 7.51 -4.23
N ALA A 58 1.06 6.35 -4.11
CA ALA A 58 1.08 5.50 -2.92
C ALA A 58 1.80 4.19 -3.30
N ASN A 59 3.09 4.10 -2.97
CA ASN A 59 3.90 2.91 -3.20
C ASN A 59 4.20 2.26 -1.86
N GLU A 60 3.77 1.02 -1.67
CA GLU A 60 3.89 0.28 -0.41
C GLU A 60 3.47 1.17 0.78
N PHE A 61 2.26 1.72 0.65
CA PHE A 61 1.72 2.67 1.60
C PHE A 61 0.51 2.12 2.35
N PHE A 62 -0.38 1.43 1.64
CA PHE A 62 -1.59 0.88 2.22
C PHE A 62 -1.33 -0.39 3.03
N ASP A 63 -0.27 -1.13 2.71
CA ASP A 63 0.17 -2.35 3.39
C ASP A 63 0.66 -2.12 4.84
N ALA A 64 1.05 -0.88 5.18
CA ALA A 64 1.50 -0.48 6.50
C ALA A 64 0.39 0.10 7.40
N ILE A 65 -0.86 0.18 6.92
CA ILE A 65 -1.97 0.74 7.71
C ILE A 65 -2.45 -0.28 8.74
N PRO A 66 -2.62 0.09 10.03
CA PRO A 66 -3.08 -0.84 11.05
C PRO A 66 -4.40 -1.53 10.69
N LEU A 67 -4.50 -2.82 10.94
CA LEU A 67 -5.70 -3.62 10.70
C LEU A 67 -6.08 -4.45 11.92
N ASN A 68 -7.34 -4.88 11.96
CA ASN A 68 -7.84 -5.89 12.87
C ASN A 68 -8.08 -7.19 12.10
N GLN A 69 -7.78 -8.32 12.72
CA GLN A 69 -8.09 -9.63 12.18
C GLN A 69 -9.20 -10.30 13.00
N TYR A 70 -10.14 -10.92 12.29
CA TYR A 70 -11.22 -11.68 12.87
C TYR A 70 -11.20 -13.10 12.31
N VAL A 71 -11.34 -14.09 13.16
CA VAL A 71 -11.33 -15.51 12.77
C VAL A 71 -12.72 -16.08 12.99
N PHE A 72 -13.26 -16.73 11.97
CA PHE A 72 -14.50 -17.46 12.07
C PHE A 72 -14.24 -18.80 12.73
N LYS A 73 -14.89 -19.05 13.87
CA LYS A 73 -14.73 -20.27 14.65
C LYS A 73 -16.02 -20.59 15.39
N ASP A 74 -16.40 -21.86 15.44
CA ASP A 74 -17.61 -22.34 16.14
C ASP A 74 -18.86 -21.49 15.80
N ASN A 75 -19.08 -21.24 14.50
CA ASN A 75 -20.15 -20.39 13.96
C ASN A 75 -20.18 -18.96 14.47
N ASN A 76 -19.06 -18.44 14.97
CA ASN A 76 -18.92 -17.06 15.47
C ASN A 76 -17.64 -16.40 14.97
N TRP A 77 -17.62 -15.07 14.95
CA TRP A 77 -16.42 -14.29 14.72
C TRP A 77 -15.73 -13.94 16.03
N PHE A 78 -14.43 -14.20 16.10
CA PHE A 78 -13.56 -13.84 17.21
C PHE A 78 -12.50 -12.85 16.73
N GLU A 79 -12.23 -11.81 17.51
CA GLU A 79 -11.12 -10.92 17.24
C GLU A 79 -9.80 -11.65 17.56
N ARG A 80 -8.85 -11.63 16.62
CA ARG A 80 -7.48 -12.11 16.84
C ARG A 80 -6.66 -10.95 17.40
N ILE A 81 -6.29 -11.05 18.65
CA ILE A 81 -5.46 -10.05 19.34
C ILE A 81 -4.05 -10.58 19.58
N ILE A 82 -3.12 -9.66 19.83
CA ILE A 82 -1.78 -9.98 20.32
C ILE A 82 -1.86 -10.10 21.84
N SER A 83 -1.28 -11.15 22.40
CA SER A 83 -1.24 -11.45 23.83
C SER A 83 0.13 -12.03 24.19
N LEU A 84 0.37 -12.26 25.46
CA LEU A 84 1.50 -13.04 25.93
C LEU A 84 1.04 -14.46 26.29
N ASP A 85 1.88 -15.45 26.00
CA ASP A 85 1.72 -16.81 26.47
C ASP A 85 2.26 -16.99 27.91
N SER A 86 2.27 -18.21 28.46
CA SER A 86 2.79 -18.52 29.79
C SER A 86 4.30 -18.33 29.94
N GLY A 87 5.02 -18.20 28.82
CA GLY A 87 6.47 -17.93 28.75
C GLY A 87 6.79 -16.48 28.44
N GLU A 88 5.81 -15.58 28.53
CA GLU A 88 5.92 -14.15 28.19
C GLU A 88 6.31 -13.88 26.72
N ASN A 89 6.06 -14.83 25.81
CA ASN A 89 6.25 -14.62 24.38
C ASN A 89 4.99 -14.06 23.74
N PHE A 90 5.14 -13.22 22.75
CA PHE A 90 4.00 -12.73 21.96
C PHE A 90 3.34 -13.87 21.19
N CYS A 91 2.02 -13.92 21.27
CA CYS A 91 1.22 -14.90 20.56
C CYS A 91 -0.11 -14.29 20.09
N PHE A 92 -0.76 -14.94 19.12
CA PHE A 92 -2.13 -14.63 18.77
C PHE A 92 -3.11 -15.33 19.73
N LYS A 93 -4.10 -14.57 20.18
CA LYS A 93 -5.20 -15.08 21.01
C LYS A 93 -6.54 -14.68 20.39
N LEU A 94 -7.50 -15.60 20.39
CA LEU A 94 -8.87 -15.31 19.98
C LEU A 94 -9.68 -14.86 21.17
N VAL A 95 -10.38 -13.75 21.02
CA VAL A 95 -11.28 -13.22 22.06
C VAL A 95 -12.66 -12.97 21.47
N LYS A 96 -13.68 -13.35 22.23
CA LYS A 96 -15.07 -13.00 21.90
C LYS A 96 -15.29 -11.58 22.38
N LYS A 97 -15.34 -10.64 21.47
CA LYS A 97 -15.56 -9.22 21.75
C LYS A 97 -16.87 -8.79 21.11
N HIS A 98 -17.51 -7.81 21.71
CA HIS A 98 -18.64 -7.15 21.05
C HIS A 98 -18.12 -6.43 19.81
N ILE A 99 -18.40 -7.00 18.66
CA ILE A 99 -17.99 -6.46 17.37
C ILE A 99 -18.96 -5.34 17.02
N GLY A 100 -18.45 -4.14 16.80
CA GLY A 100 -19.26 -2.98 16.48
C GLY A 100 -20.16 -3.23 15.26
N SER A 101 -21.36 -2.70 15.27
CA SER A 101 -22.38 -2.85 14.22
C SER A 101 -21.95 -2.36 12.83
N ASN A 102 -20.80 -1.71 12.73
CA ASN A 102 -20.28 -1.14 11.48
C ASN A 102 -19.39 -2.09 10.67
N ILE A 103 -19.14 -3.32 11.17
CA ILE A 103 -18.34 -4.31 10.47
C ILE A 103 -19.28 -5.34 9.84
N PHE A 104 -19.31 -5.37 8.52
CA PHE A 104 -20.07 -6.35 7.75
C PHE A 104 -19.19 -7.54 7.44
N PHE A 105 -19.37 -8.62 8.19
CA PHE A 105 -18.64 -9.85 7.94
C PHE A 105 -19.20 -10.57 6.70
N PRO A 106 -18.33 -11.28 5.96
CA PRO A 106 -18.81 -12.17 4.91
C PRO A 106 -19.69 -13.28 5.51
N ILE A 107 -20.72 -13.67 4.77
CA ILE A 107 -21.62 -14.79 5.08
C ILE A 107 -21.13 -16.04 4.35
N ASN A 108 -21.55 -17.22 4.82
CA ASN A 108 -21.20 -18.53 4.23
C ASN A 108 -19.69 -18.75 4.16
N VAL A 109 -19.01 -18.54 5.27
CA VAL A 109 -17.56 -18.71 5.40
C VAL A 109 -17.22 -20.07 6.02
N GLU A 110 -16.05 -20.57 5.63
CA GLU A 110 -15.50 -21.81 6.19
C GLU A 110 -14.87 -21.56 7.57
N GLU A 111 -14.86 -22.59 8.39
CA GLU A 111 -14.14 -22.61 9.68
C GLU A 111 -12.66 -22.21 9.49
N GLY A 112 -12.14 -21.38 10.38
CA GLY A 112 -10.78 -20.87 10.33
C GLY A 112 -10.56 -19.71 9.37
N ARG A 113 -11.58 -19.25 8.63
CA ARG A 113 -11.47 -18.09 7.75
C ARG A 113 -11.07 -16.85 8.52
N VAL A 114 -10.04 -16.15 8.04
CA VAL A 114 -9.61 -14.86 8.59
C VAL A 114 -10.18 -13.72 7.74
N PHE A 115 -10.87 -12.81 8.41
CA PHE A 115 -11.36 -11.55 7.84
C PHE A 115 -10.52 -10.39 8.38
N GLU A 116 -10.00 -9.58 7.49
CA GLU A 116 -9.17 -8.42 7.79
C GLU A 116 -9.96 -7.14 7.54
N TYR A 117 -9.96 -6.28 8.54
CA TYR A 117 -10.68 -5.01 8.51
C TYR A 117 -9.82 -3.89 9.06
N SER A 118 -9.79 -2.78 8.37
CA SER A 118 -9.15 -1.56 8.83
C SER A 118 -10.04 -0.35 8.61
N ASN A 119 -10.49 0.25 9.70
CA ASN A 119 -11.27 1.47 9.64
C ASN A 119 -10.44 2.65 9.11
N ASP A 120 -9.15 2.68 9.46
CA ASP A 120 -8.23 3.74 9.01
C ASP A 120 -7.97 3.64 7.51
N PHE A 121 -7.82 2.42 6.99
CA PHE A 121 -7.71 2.16 5.55
C PHE A 121 -8.94 2.66 4.77
N ILE A 122 -10.14 2.34 5.27
CA ILE A 122 -11.40 2.77 4.65
C ILE A 122 -11.52 4.28 4.68
N LYS A 123 -11.32 4.91 5.84
CA LYS A 123 -11.40 6.37 6.01
C LYS A 123 -10.38 7.12 5.16
N LEU A 124 -9.15 6.62 5.12
CA LEU A 124 -8.10 7.24 4.34
C LEU A 124 -8.44 7.25 2.84
N ASN A 125 -8.87 6.10 2.30
CA ASN A 125 -9.25 6.02 0.90
C ASN A 125 -10.48 6.88 0.58
N ASP A 126 -11.46 6.94 1.48
CA ASP A 126 -12.64 7.81 1.36
C ASP A 126 -12.25 9.29 1.27
N VAL A 127 -11.37 9.74 2.18
CA VAL A 127 -10.88 11.13 2.20
C VAL A 127 -10.12 11.48 0.92
N ILE A 128 -9.22 10.60 0.47
CA ILE A 128 -8.45 10.81 -0.76
C ILE A 128 -9.40 10.85 -1.97
N SER A 129 -10.32 9.91 -2.08
CA SER A 129 -11.29 9.82 -3.18
C SER A 129 -12.17 11.08 -3.25
N LYS A 130 -12.69 11.56 -2.12
CA LYS A 130 -13.47 12.81 -2.04
C LYS A 130 -12.64 14.03 -2.46
N ASN A 131 -11.38 14.09 -2.05
CA ASN A 131 -10.47 15.17 -2.46
C ASN A 131 -10.28 15.18 -3.99
N LEU A 132 -9.92 14.02 -4.56
CA LEU A 132 -9.73 13.87 -6.01
C LEU A 132 -11.00 14.16 -6.80
N LYS A 133 -12.16 13.67 -6.34
CA LYS A 133 -13.44 13.96 -6.99
C LYS A 133 -13.75 15.45 -7.02
N LYS A 134 -13.45 16.15 -5.93
CA LYS A 134 -13.78 17.57 -5.78
C LYS A 134 -12.82 18.51 -6.51
N TYR A 135 -11.53 18.19 -6.49
CA TYR A 135 -10.48 19.11 -6.97
C TYR A 135 -9.76 18.61 -8.21
N GLY A 136 -10.02 17.39 -8.64
CA GLY A 136 -9.37 16.73 -9.76
C GLY A 136 -8.02 16.10 -9.38
N GLY A 137 -7.52 15.26 -10.29
CA GLY A 137 -6.26 14.57 -10.13
C GLY A 137 -6.40 13.06 -10.25
N PHE A 138 -5.37 12.34 -9.84
CA PHE A 138 -5.40 10.89 -9.78
C PHE A 138 -4.54 10.34 -8.63
N LEU A 139 -4.85 9.12 -8.22
CA LEU A 139 -4.08 8.31 -7.29
C LEU A 139 -3.56 7.08 -8.01
N LEU A 140 -2.25 6.89 -8.00
CA LEU A 140 -1.59 5.64 -8.40
C LEU A 140 -1.23 4.84 -7.15
N ILE A 141 -1.78 3.64 -7.02
CA ILE A 141 -1.46 2.70 -5.93
C ILE A 141 -0.60 1.58 -6.50
N ILE A 142 0.54 1.35 -5.87
CA ILE A 142 1.45 0.24 -6.16
C ILE A 142 1.67 -0.47 -4.83
N ASP A 143 1.11 -1.67 -4.70
CA ASP A 143 1.13 -2.37 -3.42
C ASP A 143 0.92 -3.87 -3.62
N TYR A 144 1.17 -4.68 -2.58
CA TYR A 144 0.87 -6.10 -2.58
C TYR A 144 -0.63 -6.32 -2.66
N ALA A 145 -1.09 -7.28 -3.46
CA ALA A 145 -2.51 -7.55 -3.58
C ALA A 145 -2.89 -8.80 -2.79
N LYS A 146 -4.02 -8.72 -2.07
CA LYS A 146 -4.64 -9.89 -1.46
C LYS A 146 -5.25 -10.76 -2.56
N GLU A 147 -4.87 -12.04 -2.59
CA GLU A 147 -5.52 -13.01 -3.44
C GLU A 147 -6.84 -13.47 -2.82
N ASN A 148 -7.87 -13.69 -3.65
CA ASN A 148 -9.20 -14.12 -3.18
C ASN A 148 -9.18 -15.48 -2.48
N THR A 149 -8.15 -16.30 -2.75
CA THR A 149 -7.95 -17.64 -2.19
C THR A 149 -7.33 -17.64 -0.80
N GLU A 150 -6.75 -16.53 -0.34
CA GLU A 150 -6.09 -16.46 0.97
C GLU A 150 -7.10 -16.55 2.11
N LYS A 151 -7.07 -17.69 2.83
CA LYS A 151 -7.98 -17.97 3.97
C LYS A 151 -7.38 -17.57 5.32
N SER A 152 -6.05 -17.60 5.45
CA SER A 152 -5.31 -17.47 6.72
C SER A 152 -5.06 -16.06 7.22
N GLY A 153 -5.48 -15.05 6.46
CA GLY A 153 -5.06 -13.66 6.65
C GLY A 153 -3.76 -13.35 5.93
N THR A 154 -3.44 -12.08 5.83
CA THR A 154 -2.33 -11.62 4.98
C THR A 154 -1.24 -10.90 5.74
N LEU A 155 -1.34 -10.82 7.09
CA LEU A 155 -0.32 -10.22 7.94
C LEU A 155 0.97 -11.04 7.89
N PHE A 156 2.07 -10.41 7.58
CA PHE A 156 3.39 -11.02 7.52
C PHE A 156 4.47 -10.05 8.01
N SER A 157 5.66 -10.59 8.26
CA SER A 157 6.84 -9.81 8.57
C SER A 157 7.95 -10.15 7.58
N ILE A 158 8.75 -9.14 7.22
CA ILE A 158 9.93 -9.31 6.35
C ILE A 158 11.14 -8.69 7.02
N LYS A 159 12.26 -9.45 7.00
CA LYS A 159 13.59 -8.95 7.36
C LYS A 159 14.60 -9.46 6.33
N GLU A 160 15.40 -8.55 5.77
CA GLU A 160 16.41 -8.89 4.76
C GLU A 160 15.85 -9.72 3.58
N HIS A 161 14.64 -9.36 3.12
CA HIS A 161 13.89 -10.07 2.06
C HIS A 161 13.45 -11.50 2.41
N ILE A 162 13.46 -11.88 3.69
CA ILE A 162 13.02 -13.19 4.17
C ILE A 162 11.74 -13.02 4.98
N TYR A 163 10.72 -13.82 4.66
CA TYR A 163 9.49 -13.89 5.44
C TYR A 163 9.77 -14.46 6.83
N LYS A 164 9.25 -13.79 7.85
CA LYS A 164 9.39 -14.13 9.27
C LYS A 164 8.02 -14.22 9.94
N ASN A 165 7.98 -14.85 11.11
CA ASN A 165 6.83 -14.72 11.97
C ASN A 165 6.68 -13.25 12.42
N PRO A 166 5.46 -12.67 12.46
CA PRO A 166 5.26 -11.28 12.91
C PRO A 166 5.80 -10.94 14.29
N PHE A 167 6.05 -11.94 15.12
CA PHE A 167 6.60 -11.77 16.46
C PHE A 167 8.11 -11.92 16.56
N ASP A 168 8.76 -12.37 15.47
CA ASP A 168 10.20 -12.48 15.42
C ASP A 168 10.81 -11.10 15.12
N ASP A 169 11.97 -10.81 15.72
CA ASP A 169 12.75 -9.61 15.40
C ASP A 169 11.98 -8.29 15.57
N LEU A 170 11.12 -8.17 16.57
CA LEU A 170 10.29 -6.98 16.83
C LEU A 170 11.12 -5.69 16.86
N GLY A 171 10.63 -4.68 16.11
CA GLY A 171 11.31 -3.39 15.97
C GLY A 171 12.45 -3.36 14.97
N SER A 172 12.83 -4.51 14.36
CA SER A 172 13.87 -4.61 13.34
C SER A 172 13.42 -5.32 12.06
N SER A 173 12.15 -5.72 11.99
CA SER A 173 11.51 -6.27 10.81
C SER A 173 10.33 -5.41 10.38
N ASP A 174 10.06 -5.35 9.09
CA ASP A 174 8.90 -4.67 8.54
C ASP A 174 7.66 -5.57 8.69
N ILE A 175 6.59 -5.03 9.25
CA ILE A 175 5.30 -5.72 9.39
C ILE A 175 4.35 -5.12 8.36
N SER A 176 3.82 -5.97 7.49
CA SER A 176 2.95 -5.59 6.38
C SER A 176 1.79 -6.55 6.25
N PHE A 177 0.78 -6.16 5.50
CA PHE A 177 -0.31 -7.02 5.05
C PHE A 177 -0.60 -6.78 3.57
N LYS A 178 -1.43 -7.61 2.95
CA LYS A 178 -1.79 -7.41 1.54
C LYS A 178 -3.12 -6.64 1.46
N PRO A 179 -3.11 -5.37 1.01
CA PRO A 179 -4.33 -4.57 0.85
C PRO A 179 -5.37 -5.23 -0.05
N ASN A 180 -6.63 -5.07 0.32
CA ASN A 180 -7.74 -5.53 -0.51
C ASN A 180 -8.10 -4.47 -1.55
N PHE A 181 -7.62 -4.64 -2.80
CA PHE A 181 -7.87 -3.71 -3.90
C PHE A 181 -9.34 -3.60 -4.29
N GLU A 182 -10.16 -4.64 -4.07
CA GLU A 182 -11.60 -4.56 -4.31
C GLU A 182 -12.28 -3.58 -3.34
N VAL A 183 -11.82 -3.53 -2.09
CA VAL A 183 -12.32 -2.54 -1.11
C VAL A 183 -11.88 -1.13 -1.51
N LEU A 184 -10.63 -0.95 -1.93
CA LEU A 184 -10.13 0.34 -2.44
C LEU A 184 -10.98 0.83 -3.62
N LYS A 185 -11.20 -0.04 -4.59
CA LYS A 185 -12.02 0.23 -5.77
C LYS A 185 -13.45 0.64 -5.40
N LYS A 186 -14.14 -0.15 -4.58
CA LYS A 186 -15.51 0.13 -4.16
C LYS A 186 -15.64 1.48 -3.47
N ILE A 187 -14.71 1.85 -2.59
CA ILE A 187 -14.74 3.15 -1.91
C ILE A 187 -14.57 4.30 -2.91
N ALA A 188 -13.65 4.15 -3.87
CA ALA A 188 -13.45 5.15 -4.91
C ALA A 188 -14.70 5.30 -5.80
N GLU A 189 -15.32 4.19 -6.21
CA GLU A 189 -16.56 4.18 -7.01
C GLU A 189 -17.75 4.80 -6.26
N ILE A 190 -17.92 4.53 -4.97
CA ILE A 190 -18.95 5.17 -4.11
C ILE A 190 -18.76 6.70 -4.10
N ASN A 191 -17.53 7.18 -4.15
CA ASN A 191 -17.21 8.60 -4.25
C ASN A 191 -17.22 9.13 -5.70
N ASN A 192 -17.77 8.35 -6.64
CA ASN A 192 -17.87 8.69 -8.07
C ASN A 192 -16.50 8.98 -8.74
N CYS A 193 -15.43 8.33 -8.30
CA CYS A 193 -14.16 8.33 -8.98
C CYS A 193 -14.15 7.27 -10.08
N PHE A 194 -13.47 7.57 -11.19
CA PHE A 194 -13.18 6.56 -12.21
C PHE A 194 -12.01 5.70 -11.77
N VAL A 195 -12.14 4.37 -11.87
CA VAL A 195 -11.12 3.41 -11.41
C VAL A 195 -10.61 2.59 -12.58
N LEU A 196 -9.29 2.48 -12.68
CA LEU A 196 -8.59 1.59 -13.60
C LEU A 196 -7.85 0.52 -12.81
N GLY A 197 -7.97 -0.72 -13.22
CA GLY A 197 -7.34 -1.85 -12.54
C GLY A 197 -8.23 -2.52 -11.48
N PRO A 198 -7.65 -3.33 -10.59
CA PRO A 198 -6.21 -3.62 -10.50
C PRO A 198 -5.64 -4.32 -11.74
N SER A 199 -4.36 -4.16 -11.96
CA SER A 199 -3.58 -4.92 -12.94
C SER A 199 -2.29 -5.38 -12.29
N THR A 200 -1.67 -6.42 -12.83
CA THR A 200 -0.38 -6.87 -12.33
C THR A 200 0.72 -5.83 -12.65
N GLN A 201 1.78 -5.81 -11.85
CA GLN A 201 2.95 -4.97 -12.12
C GLN A 201 3.50 -5.23 -13.55
N SER A 202 3.54 -6.49 -13.94
CA SER A 202 3.98 -6.92 -15.28
C SER A 202 3.15 -6.26 -16.39
N GLU A 203 1.83 -6.35 -16.32
CA GLU A 203 0.93 -5.74 -17.32
C GLU A 203 1.06 -4.23 -17.34
N PHE A 204 1.07 -3.59 -16.17
CA PHE A 204 1.24 -2.14 -16.05
C PHE A 204 2.55 -1.68 -16.69
N LEU A 205 3.68 -2.29 -16.32
CA LEU A 205 4.99 -1.91 -16.85
C LEU A 205 5.12 -2.17 -18.34
N LYS A 206 4.53 -3.27 -18.86
CA LYS A 206 4.51 -3.55 -20.30
C LYS A 206 3.73 -2.46 -21.07
N ARG A 207 2.58 -2.03 -20.56
CA ARG A 207 1.79 -0.93 -21.14
C ARG A 207 2.53 0.42 -21.07
N MET A 208 3.31 0.64 -20.00
CA MET A 208 4.13 1.86 -19.82
C MET A 208 5.44 1.83 -20.61
N GLY A 209 5.68 0.79 -21.44
CA GLY A 209 6.83 0.77 -22.37
C GLY A 209 8.14 0.30 -21.73
N ILE A 210 8.09 -0.60 -20.75
CA ILE A 210 9.31 -1.16 -20.12
C ILE A 210 10.22 -1.82 -21.15
N ASN A 211 9.66 -2.45 -22.21
CA ASN A 211 10.44 -3.10 -23.25
C ASN A 211 11.29 -2.09 -24.03
N GLU A 212 10.70 -0.99 -24.44
CA GLU A 212 11.36 0.11 -25.15
C GLU A 212 12.42 0.77 -24.26
N ARG A 213 12.09 0.97 -22.99
CA ARG A 213 13.02 1.51 -21.99
C ARG A 213 14.27 0.65 -21.88
N PHE A 214 14.12 -0.67 -21.76
CA PHE A 214 15.27 -1.58 -21.64
C PHE A 214 16.08 -1.69 -22.93
N LYS A 215 15.45 -1.64 -24.12
CA LYS A 215 16.16 -1.54 -25.42
C LYS A 215 17.09 -0.31 -25.46
N ILE A 216 16.59 0.84 -25.02
CA ILE A 216 17.37 2.08 -24.96
C ILE A 216 18.54 1.94 -23.96
N LEU A 217 18.27 1.39 -22.75
CA LEU A 217 19.31 1.20 -21.72
C LEU A 217 20.42 0.28 -22.19
N ILE A 218 20.10 -0.82 -22.86
CA ILE A 218 21.07 -1.78 -23.42
C ILE A 218 21.88 -1.11 -24.51
N LYS A 219 21.24 -0.38 -25.42
CA LYS A 219 21.95 0.36 -26.48
C LYS A 219 22.99 1.32 -25.94
N HIS A 220 22.68 2.02 -24.84
CA HIS A 220 23.62 2.93 -24.17
C HIS A 220 24.64 2.24 -23.26
N ASN A 221 24.39 1.01 -22.86
CA ASN A 221 25.25 0.23 -21.94
C ASN A 221 25.41 -1.23 -22.37
N PRO A 222 25.99 -1.52 -23.54
CA PRO A 222 26.05 -2.89 -24.07
C PRO A 222 26.74 -3.88 -23.11
N LYS A 223 27.76 -3.42 -22.39
CA LYS A 223 28.49 -4.25 -21.40
C LYS A 223 27.62 -4.71 -20.21
N LYS A 224 26.46 -4.08 -20.00
CA LYS A 224 25.51 -4.40 -18.91
C LYS A 224 24.27 -5.16 -19.38
N GLU A 225 24.22 -5.60 -20.62
CA GLU A 225 23.04 -6.22 -21.24
C GLU A 225 22.45 -7.36 -20.38
N LEU A 226 23.25 -8.36 -20.02
CA LEU A 226 22.80 -9.48 -19.19
C LEU A 226 22.23 -9.04 -17.83
N SER A 227 22.85 -8.07 -17.19
CA SER A 227 22.38 -7.53 -15.92
C SER A 227 21.06 -6.79 -16.08
N LEU A 228 20.92 -6.01 -17.15
CA LEU A 228 19.68 -5.26 -17.46
C LEU A 228 18.55 -6.21 -17.82
N LEU A 229 18.80 -7.29 -18.57
CA LEU A 229 17.79 -8.30 -18.88
C LEU A 229 17.28 -9.00 -17.61
N LYS A 230 18.18 -9.41 -16.71
CA LYS A 230 17.80 -9.98 -15.40
C LYS A 230 16.97 -9.01 -14.55
N GLN A 231 17.33 -7.72 -14.53
CA GLN A 231 16.54 -6.70 -13.82
C GLN A 231 15.15 -6.55 -14.43
N LYS A 232 15.05 -6.55 -15.77
CA LYS A 232 13.76 -6.51 -16.46
C LYS A 232 12.90 -7.71 -16.10
N GLU A 233 13.45 -8.92 -16.17
CA GLU A 233 12.74 -10.16 -15.81
C GLU A 233 12.17 -10.08 -14.39
N ARG A 234 12.96 -9.64 -13.41
CA ARG A 234 12.48 -9.47 -12.01
C ARG A 234 11.32 -8.47 -11.86
N LEU A 235 11.21 -7.50 -12.78
CA LEU A 235 10.13 -6.50 -12.74
C LEU A 235 8.84 -6.98 -13.42
N ILE A 236 8.92 -7.96 -14.32
CA ILE A 236 7.79 -8.41 -15.16
C ILE A 236 7.45 -9.91 -14.99
N LEU A 237 8.09 -10.59 -14.06
CA LEU A 237 7.63 -11.89 -13.56
C LEU A 237 6.49 -11.66 -12.57
#